data_ed271babfa43677728edd55efb5c2dcb
#
_entry.id   ed271babfa43677728edd55efb5c2dcb
#
_cell.length_a   1.000
_cell.length_b   1.000
_cell.length_c   1.000
_cell.angle_alpha   90.00
_cell.angle_beta   90.00
_cell.angle_gamma   90.00
#
_symmetry.space_group_name_H-M   'P 1'
#
loop_
_entity.id
_entity.type
_entity.pdbx_description
1 polymer ?
#
loop_
_entity_poly.entity_id
_entity_poly.type
_entity_poly.pdbx_seq_one_letter_code
_entity_poly.pdbx_strand_id
1 'polypeptide(L)'
;PVSQKASKMLPDSMFQKPDVPLIDGRGTIWKPWSTDRHELWQYTLRHQVVKSYDFSASLTVGMKEFCPDKLVLLGPGNTLGGAIGQLIIQNNWMDINSKKSFIDYQKENPFLISMGMEDQRKLVC
;
A
#
# COMPACT_ATOMS: atom_id res chain seq x y z
N PRO A 1 1.98 24.08 13.33
CA PRO A 1 2.37 22.74 12.89
C PRO A 1 2.23 22.58 11.37
N VAL A 2 3.00 21.66 10.77
CA VAL A 2 3.02 21.42 9.32
C VAL A 2 1.62 21.10 8.78
N SER A 3 0.86 20.27 9.48
CA SER A 3 -0.50 19.88 9.10
C SER A 3 -1.45 21.09 8.95
N GLN A 4 -1.44 22.03 9.86
CA GLN A 4 -2.27 23.24 9.79
C GLN A 4 -1.87 24.12 8.61
N LYS A 5 -0.56 24.25 8.34
CA LYS A 5 -0.05 25.01 7.21
C LYS A 5 -0.46 24.35 5.89
N ALA A 6 -0.29 23.04 5.76
CA ALA A 6 -0.70 22.29 4.58
C ALA A 6 -2.22 22.42 4.31
N SER A 7 -3.06 22.28 5.35
CA SER A 7 -4.52 22.41 5.22
C SER A 7 -4.98 23.79 4.77
N LYS A 8 -4.21 24.86 5.07
CA LYS A 8 -4.51 26.22 4.59
C LYS A 8 -4.10 26.46 3.15
N MET A 9 -3.01 25.80 2.72
CA MET A 9 -2.44 25.99 1.38
C MET A 9 -3.10 25.09 0.32
N LEU A 10 -3.61 23.94 0.72
CA LEU A 10 -4.18 22.92 -0.16
C LEU A 10 -5.67 22.73 0.17
N PRO A 11 -6.58 23.44 -0.49
CA PRO A 11 -8.02 23.35 -0.23
C PRO A 11 -8.57 21.98 -0.62
N ASP A 12 -9.69 21.57 -0.01
CA ASP A 12 -10.34 20.29 -0.29
C ASP A 12 -10.84 20.15 -1.74
N SER A 13 -11.05 21.29 -2.42
CA SER A 13 -11.40 21.32 -3.84
C SER A 13 -10.34 20.72 -4.77
N MET A 14 -9.08 20.60 -4.30
CA MET A 14 -8.01 19.93 -5.03
C MET A 14 -8.11 18.40 -4.96
N PHE A 15 -8.87 17.88 -4.02
CA PHE A 15 -9.07 16.45 -3.85
C PHE A 15 -10.25 15.97 -4.70
N GLN A 16 -10.10 14.80 -5.27
CA GLN A 16 -11.14 14.12 -6.05
C GLN A 16 -11.42 12.75 -5.45
N LYS A 17 -12.54 12.16 -5.81
CA LYS A 17 -12.79 10.75 -5.49
C LYS A 17 -11.75 9.90 -6.23
N PRO A 18 -11.21 8.87 -5.59
CA PRO A 18 -10.26 7.99 -6.26
C PRO A 18 -10.96 7.17 -7.35
N ASP A 19 -10.29 6.90 -8.45
CA ASP A 19 -10.77 5.99 -9.50
C ASP A 19 -10.58 4.52 -9.12
N VAL A 20 -9.62 4.25 -8.24
CA VAL A 20 -9.34 2.92 -7.69
C VAL A 20 -9.44 2.94 -6.17
N PRO A 21 -9.76 1.81 -5.52
CA PRO A 21 -9.75 1.75 -4.05
C PRO A 21 -8.38 2.11 -3.49
N LEU A 22 -8.36 2.95 -2.45
CA LEU A 22 -7.15 3.29 -1.70
C LEU A 22 -7.27 2.71 -0.28
N ILE A 23 -6.15 2.26 0.28
CA ILE A 23 -6.09 1.77 1.66
C ILE A 23 -5.19 2.72 2.45
N ASP A 24 -5.70 3.24 3.55
CA ASP A 24 -4.95 4.16 4.39
C ASP A 24 -4.17 3.45 5.51
N GLY A 25 -3.38 4.20 6.26
CA GLY A 25 -2.57 3.69 7.36
C GLY A 25 -3.34 3.24 8.60
N ARG A 26 -4.66 3.24 8.57
CA ARG A 26 -5.55 2.68 9.58
C ARG A 26 -6.18 1.36 9.10
N GLY A 27 -5.90 0.96 7.84
CA GLY A 27 -6.58 -0.14 7.16
C GLY A 27 -7.96 0.23 6.63
N THR A 28 -8.33 1.52 6.57
CA THR A 28 -9.60 1.99 6.00
C THR A 28 -9.53 1.96 4.48
N ILE A 29 -10.56 1.43 3.84
CA ILE A 29 -10.69 1.37 2.38
C ILE A 29 -11.50 2.57 1.89
N TRP A 30 -10.89 3.44 1.09
CA TRP A 30 -11.52 4.54 0.39
C TRP A 30 -12.02 4.03 -0.96
N LYS A 31 -13.32 3.82 -1.06
CA LYS A 31 -13.95 3.25 -2.28
C LYS A 31 -14.33 4.36 -3.27
N PRO A 32 -14.18 4.17 -4.58
CA PRO A 32 -14.50 5.18 -5.59
C PRO A 32 -15.92 5.75 -5.47
N TRP A 33 -16.89 4.90 -5.18
CA TRP A 33 -18.31 5.28 -5.15
C TRP A 33 -18.79 5.90 -3.84
N SER A 34 -18.09 5.68 -2.73
CA SER A 34 -18.54 6.10 -1.40
C SER A 34 -17.60 7.09 -0.72
N THR A 35 -16.45 7.39 -1.30
CA THR A 35 -15.48 8.31 -0.69
C THR A 35 -15.99 9.73 -0.71
N ASP A 36 -16.05 10.35 0.48
CA ASP A 36 -16.18 11.79 0.64
C ASP A 36 -14.79 12.45 0.47
N ARG A 37 -14.68 13.41 -0.45
CA ARG A 37 -13.39 14.03 -0.76
C ARG A 37 -12.87 14.90 0.39
N HIS A 38 -13.78 15.52 1.19
CA HIS A 38 -13.39 16.33 2.34
C HIS A 38 -12.81 15.46 3.46
N GLU A 39 -13.40 14.28 3.70
CA GLU A 39 -12.86 13.30 4.65
C GLU A 39 -11.49 12.78 4.20
N LEU A 40 -11.32 12.50 2.90
CA LEU A 40 -10.03 12.09 2.34
C LEU A 40 -8.97 13.20 2.48
N TRP A 41 -9.34 14.45 2.23
CA TRP A 41 -8.49 15.61 2.46
C TRP A 41 -8.09 15.75 3.94
N GLN A 42 -9.04 15.61 4.88
CA GLN A 42 -8.76 15.64 6.32
C GLN A 42 -7.82 14.51 6.72
N TYR A 43 -8.03 13.29 6.22
CA TYR A 43 -7.12 12.18 6.47
C TYR A 43 -5.71 12.50 5.98
N THR A 44 -5.58 12.90 4.73
CA THR A 44 -4.28 13.10 4.07
C THR A 44 -3.46 14.24 4.70
N LEU A 45 -4.08 15.41 4.94
CA LEU A 45 -3.35 16.60 5.38
C LEU A 45 -3.30 16.77 6.90
N ARG A 46 -4.10 16.03 7.64
CA ARG A 46 -4.15 16.10 9.11
C ARG A 46 -3.76 14.81 9.77
N HIS A 47 -4.58 13.77 9.63
CA HIS A 47 -4.37 12.51 10.36
C HIS A 47 -3.04 11.86 9.98
N GLN A 48 -2.80 11.63 8.69
CA GLN A 48 -1.60 10.96 8.19
C GLN A 48 -0.30 11.71 8.52
N VAL A 49 -0.36 13.05 8.64
CA VAL A 49 0.81 13.88 8.96
C VAL A 49 1.22 13.78 10.43
N VAL A 50 0.27 13.54 11.34
CA VAL A 50 0.52 13.60 12.80
C VAL A 50 0.41 12.25 13.51
N LYS A 51 -0.10 11.23 12.84
CA LYS A 51 -0.24 9.87 13.38
C LYS A 51 0.65 8.89 12.63
N SER A 52 1.11 7.87 13.32
CA SER A 52 1.88 6.80 12.71
C SER A 52 1.05 6.06 11.66
N TYR A 53 1.67 5.77 10.53
CA TYR A 53 1.10 4.95 9.48
C TYR A 53 1.30 3.47 9.82
N ASP A 54 0.23 2.72 10.00
CA ASP A 54 0.30 1.27 10.21
C ASP A 54 0.35 0.54 8.85
N PHE A 55 1.57 0.36 8.37
CA PHE A 55 1.83 -0.33 7.10
C PHE A 55 1.37 -1.79 7.14
N SER A 56 1.49 -2.44 8.29
CA SER A 56 1.07 -3.85 8.45
C SER A 56 -0.43 -4.01 8.33
N ALA A 57 -1.20 -3.12 8.97
CA ALA A 57 -2.66 -3.11 8.85
C ALA A 57 -3.09 -2.84 7.41
N SER A 58 -2.51 -1.83 6.77
CA SER A 58 -2.81 -1.45 5.39
C SER A 58 -2.56 -2.60 4.41
N LEU A 59 -1.39 -3.24 4.48
CA LEU A 59 -1.04 -4.36 3.59
C LEU A 59 -1.90 -5.60 3.86
N THR A 60 -2.17 -5.91 5.14
CA THR A 60 -3.02 -7.06 5.52
C THR A 60 -4.44 -6.90 4.97
N VAL A 61 -5.01 -5.70 5.07
CA VAL A 61 -6.31 -5.38 4.47
C VAL A 61 -6.24 -5.54 2.95
N GLY A 62 -5.20 -5.01 2.32
CA GLY A 62 -4.98 -5.13 0.87
C GLY A 62 -4.97 -6.58 0.40
N MET A 63 -4.24 -7.44 1.09
CA MET A 63 -4.19 -8.86 0.76
C MET A 63 -5.54 -9.56 0.99
N LYS A 64 -6.17 -9.38 2.14
CA LYS A 64 -7.38 -10.12 2.54
C LYS A 64 -8.64 -9.66 1.83
N GLU A 65 -8.80 -8.37 1.59
CA GLU A 65 -10.01 -7.81 0.99
C GLU A 65 -9.99 -7.83 -0.54
N PHE A 66 -8.81 -7.75 -1.15
CA PHE A 66 -8.67 -7.67 -2.60
C PHE A 66 -8.09 -8.93 -3.23
N CYS A 67 -7.50 -9.84 -2.45
CA CYS A 67 -6.89 -11.09 -2.92
C CYS A 67 -6.04 -10.90 -4.21
N PRO A 68 -5.05 -10.00 -4.20
CA PRO A 68 -4.34 -9.60 -5.41
C PRO A 68 -3.51 -10.77 -5.96
N ASP A 69 -3.43 -10.87 -7.27
CA ASP A 69 -2.53 -11.80 -7.97
C ASP A 69 -1.07 -11.38 -7.84
N LYS A 70 -0.81 -10.07 -7.72
CA LYS A 70 0.53 -9.51 -7.58
C LYS A 70 0.52 -8.26 -6.70
N LEU A 71 1.63 -8.07 -5.99
CA LEU A 71 1.94 -6.82 -5.28
C LEU A 71 3.05 -6.10 -6.04
N VAL A 72 2.80 -4.84 -6.43
CA VAL A 72 3.80 -4.03 -7.13
C VAL A 72 4.29 -2.93 -6.20
N LEU A 73 5.58 -2.99 -5.86
CA LEU A 73 6.26 -1.98 -5.09
C LEU A 73 6.82 -0.91 -6.04
N LEU A 74 6.20 0.28 -6.03
CA LEU A 74 6.51 1.33 -7.01
C LEU A 74 7.92 1.95 -6.83
N GLY A 75 8.45 1.95 -5.63
CA GLY A 75 9.74 2.56 -5.33
C GLY A 75 9.61 3.99 -4.77
N PRO A 76 10.72 4.74 -4.69
CA PRO A 76 12.05 4.37 -5.19
C PRO A 76 12.72 3.25 -4.38
N GLY A 77 13.56 2.47 -5.04
CA GLY A 77 14.28 1.36 -4.44
C GLY A 77 13.40 0.15 -4.09
N ASN A 78 13.91 -0.72 -3.20
CA ASN A 78 13.25 -1.97 -2.80
C ASN A 78 13.22 -2.19 -1.28
N THR A 79 13.46 -1.14 -0.49
CA THR A 79 13.62 -1.24 0.98
C THR A 79 12.40 -1.82 1.68
N LEU A 80 11.19 -1.58 1.16
CA LEU A 80 9.95 -2.15 1.71
C LEU A 80 9.75 -3.64 1.36
N GLY A 81 10.50 -4.17 0.40
CA GLY A 81 10.36 -5.57 -0.04
C GLY A 81 10.53 -6.58 1.08
N GLY A 82 11.51 -6.34 1.98
CA GLY A 82 11.73 -7.19 3.15
C GLY A 82 10.57 -7.19 4.14
N ALA A 83 10.03 -6.00 4.44
CA ALA A 83 8.86 -5.85 5.32
C ALA A 83 7.61 -6.51 4.73
N ILE A 84 7.37 -6.33 3.43
CA ILE A 84 6.26 -6.96 2.72
C ILE A 84 6.41 -8.49 2.73
N GLY A 85 7.61 -9.01 2.45
CA GLY A 85 7.89 -10.45 2.50
C GLY A 85 7.62 -11.06 3.87
N GLN A 86 8.01 -10.37 4.95
CA GLN A 86 7.68 -10.78 6.32
C GLN A 86 6.17 -10.82 6.58
N LEU A 87 5.42 -9.83 6.11
CA LEU A 87 3.96 -9.79 6.28
C LEU A 87 3.25 -10.89 5.48
N ILE A 88 3.74 -11.21 4.29
CA ILE A 88 3.25 -12.35 3.50
C ILE A 88 3.41 -13.65 4.29
N ILE A 89 4.58 -13.87 4.88
CA ILE A 89 4.88 -15.05 5.71
C ILE A 89 4.01 -15.07 6.98
N GLN A 90 3.91 -13.96 7.68
CA GLN A 90 3.10 -13.85 8.91
C GLN A 90 1.61 -14.11 8.67
N ASN A 91 1.09 -13.70 7.53
CA ASN A 91 -0.30 -13.94 7.15
C ASN A 91 -0.51 -15.31 6.48
N ASN A 92 0.54 -16.12 6.36
CA ASN A 92 0.50 -17.42 5.65
C ASN A 92 -0.16 -17.31 4.27
N TRP A 93 0.13 -16.21 3.56
CA TRP A 93 -0.49 -15.88 2.29
C TRP A 93 -0.06 -16.87 1.21
N MET A 94 -1.03 -17.48 0.50
CA MET A 94 -0.76 -18.52 -0.51
C MET A 94 0.10 -19.68 0.04
N ASP A 95 -0.11 -20.06 1.30
CA ASP A 95 0.66 -21.08 2.01
C ASP A 95 2.16 -20.77 2.18
N ILE A 96 2.54 -19.52 1.97
CA ILE A 96 3.91 -19.02 2.20
C ILE A 96 4.09 -18.76 3.70
N ASN A 97 4.73 -19.71 4.39
CA ASN A 97 4.87 -19.72 5.85
C ASN A 97 6.31 -19.62 6.35
N SER A 98 7.28 -19.50 5.45
CA SER A 98 8.69 -19.41 5.77
C SER A 98 9.45 -18.61 4.73
N LYS A 99 10.65 -18.12 5.10
CA LYS A 99 11.55 -17.45 4.17
C LYS A 99 11.89 -18.32 2.96
N LYS A 100 12.08 -19.63 3.20
CA LYS A 100 12.39 -20.58 2.13
C LYS A 100 11.22 -20.68 1.16
N SER A 101 10.00 -20.93 1.65
CA SER A 101 8.81 -21.02 0.78
C SER A 101 8.54 -19.72 0.03
N PHE A 102 8.81 -18.56 0.64
CA PHE A 102 8.73 -17.27 -0.04
C PHE A 102 9.71 -17.16 -1.22
N ILE A 103 10.98 -17.52 -0.99
CA ILE A 103 12.01 -17.46 -2.04
C ILE A 103 11.69 -18.42 -3.19
N ASP A 104 11.28 -19.64 -2.87
CA ASP A 104 10.93 -20.66 -3.86
C ASP A 104 9.72 -20.22 -4.69
N TYR A 105 8.68 -19.70 -4.04
CA TYR A 105 7.49 -19.15 -4.73
C TYR A 105 7.85 -17.97 -5.63
N GLN A 106 8.67 -17.04 -5.14
CA GLN A 106 9.10 -15.86 -5.92
C GLN A 106 9.91 -16.22 -7.18
N LYS A 107 10.64 -17.35 -7.17
CA LYS A 107 11.38 -17.81 -8.34
C LYS A 107 10.46 -18.38 -9.42
N GLU A 108 9.46 -19.14 -9.01
CA GLU A 108 8.55 -19.82 -9.94
C GLU A 108 7.44 -18.91 -10.43
N ASN A 109 6.85 -18.14 -9.51
CA ASN A 109 5.73 -17.23 -9.78
C ASN A 109 5.87 -15.94 -8.97
N PRO A 110 6.60 -14.93 -9.45
CA PRO A 110 6.84 -13.69 -8.71
C PRO A 110 5.53 -13.02 -8.29
N PHE A 111 5.26 -13.02 -6.99
CA PHE A 111 4.10 -12.35 -6.39
C PHE A 111 4.40 -10.89 -6.03
N LEU A 112 5.56 -10.66 -5.41
CA LEU A 112 6.05 -9.32 -5.07
C LEU A 112 7.01 -8.84 -6.17
N ILE A 113 6.66 -7.76 -6.84
CA ILE A 113 7.43 -7.17 -7.92
C ILE A 113 7.88 -5.78 -7.50
N SER A 114 9.19 -5.52 -7.53
CA SER A 114 9.76 -4.21 -7.24
C SER A 114 10.13 -3.45 -8.51
N MET A 115 9.52 -2.28 -8.71
CA MET A 115 9.86 -1.37 -9.81
C MET A 115 11.27 -0.77 -9.67
N GLY A 116 11.84 -0.80 -8.46
CA GLY A 116 13.22 -0.42 -8.20
C GLY A 116 14.26 -1.43 -8.69
N MET A 117 13.84 -2.64 -9.09
CA MET A 117 14.68 -3.68 -9.65
C MET A 117 14.44 -3.82 -11.15
N GLU A 118 15.48 -3.62 -11.97
CA GLU A 118 15.34 -3.55 -13.44
C GLU A 118 14.81 -4.85 -14.05
N ASP A 119 15.26 -5.99 -13.57
CA ASP A 119 14.82 -7.31 -14.00
C ASP A 119 13.34 -7.57 -13.69
N GLN A 120 12.86 -7.10 -12.53
CA GLN A 120 11.47 -7.26 -12.11
C GLN A 120 10.54 -6.24 -12.79
N ARG A 121 11.01 -5.03 -13.06
CA ARG A 121 10.25 -4.01 -13.77
C ARG A 121 9.70 -4.51 -15.10
N LYS A 122 10.46 -5.31 -15.82
CA LYS A 122 10.07 -5.91 -17.10
C LYS A 122 8.88 -6.86 -17.02
N LEU A 123 8.48 -7.27 -15.80
CA LEU A 123 7.30 -8.13 -15.59
C LEU A 123 5.98 -7.37 -15.58
N VAL A 124 6.02 -6.04 -15.49
CA VAL A 124 4.82 -5.18 -15.37
C VAL A 124 4.80 -4.00 -16.37
N CYS A 125 5.89 -3.77 -17.07
CA CYS A 125 6.00 -2.71 -18.09
C CYS A 125 6.36 -3.28 -19.45
#